data_ddd0428b8344e40fd8eccaa8b7e781ea
#
_entry.id   ddd0428b8344e40fd8eccaa8b7e781ea
#
_cell.length_a   1.000
_cell.length_b   1.000
_cell.length_c   1.000
_cell.angle_alpha   90.00
_cell.angle_beta   90.00
_cell.angle_gamma   90.00
#
_symmetry.space_group_name_H-M   'P 1'
#
loop_
_entity.id
_entity.type
_entity.pdbx_description
1 polymer ?
#
loop_
_entity_poly.entity_id
_entity_poly.type
_entity_poly.pdbx_seq_one_letter_code
_entity_poly.pdbx_strand_id
1 'polypeptide(L)'
;MTRRFDTREWPSRTQGITAATTAVGRGRVALVPTESVYALLADAFSARGVAAVRAAKNRPDSRALPVAVSSVSMLRGIAERLPSYGQRLVEAFWPGPLTLVCHQQPSLAWAAGGDGRTLTVRMPLHPVALEVIAGVGPSVLVGADPPIDVDASGPPPDEVDVVLEAGTRRADLARST
;
A
#
# COMPACT_ATOMS: atom_id res chain seq x y z
N MET A 1 -10.27 -8.22 -16.67
CA MET A 1 -10.14 -6.94 -17.43
C MET A 1 -9.85 -5.83 -16.42
N THR A 2 -8.72 -5.19 -16.52
CA THR A 2 -8.28 -4.13 -15.61
C THR A 2 -9.03 -2.83 -15.89
N ARG A 3 -9.58 -2.19 -14.86
CA ARG A 3 -10.23 -0.88 -14.96
C ARG A 3 -9.24 0.22 -14.63
N ARG A 4 -9.23 1.31 -15.41
CA ARG A 4 -8.35 2.46 -15.22
C ARG A 4 -9.16 3.72 -14.92
N PHE A 5 -8.67 4.56 -13.98
CA PHE A 5 -9.31 5.80 -13.59
C PHE A 5 -8.26 6.89 -13.44
N ASP A 6 -8.46 8.01 -14.14
CA ASP A 6 -7.64 9.20 -13.94
C ASP A 6 -8.08 9.92 -12.64
N THR A 7 -7.18 9.94 -11.66
CA THR A 7 -7.45 10.54 -10.36
C THR A 7 -7.13 12.03 -10.28
N ARG A 8 -6.65 12.63 -11.37
CA ARG A 8 -6.48 14.08 -11.52
C ARG A 8 -7.81 14.75 -11.82
N GLU A 9 -8.75 14.02 -12.42
CA GLU A 9 -10.04 14.50 -12.87
C GLU A 9 -11.16 14.12 -11.91
N TRP A 10 -11.96 15.09 -11.52
CA TRP A 10 -13.21 14.88 -10.81
C TRP A 10 -14.33 14.76 -11.85
N PRO A 11 -15.25 13.75 -11.86
CA PRO A 11 -15.55 12.75 -10.80
C PRO A 11 -14.80 11.41 -10.93
N SER A 12 -13.92 11.21 -11.93
CA SER A 12 -13.20 9.96 -12.15
C SER A 12 -12.41 9.50 -10.92
N ARG A 13 -11.83 10.46 -10.18
CA ARG A 13 -11.14 10.22 -8.91
C ARG A 13 -12.02 9.47 -7.90
N THR A 14 -13.23 9.98 -7.63
CA THR A 14 -14.15 9.37 -6.67
C THR A 14 -14.59 7.96 -7.10
N GLN A 15 -14.89 7.79 -8.38
CA GLN A 15 -15.25 6.49 -8.94
C GLN A 15 -14.08 5.51 -8.84
N GLY A 16 -12.87 5.96 -9.12
CA GLY A 16 -11.65 5.17 -9.04
C GLY A 16 -11.35 4.71 -7.61
N ILE A 17 -11.40 5.62 -6.63
CA ILE A 17 -11.18 5.30 -5.21
C ILE A 17 -12.23 4.29 -4.72
N THR A 18 -13.50 4.49 -5.04
CA THR A 18 -14.58 3.55 -4.70
C THR A 18 -14.35 2.18 -5.34
N ALA A 19 -13.95 2.15 -6.62
CA ALA A 19 -13.66 0.93 -7.34
C ALA A 19 -12.47 0.18 -6.74
N ALA A 20 -11.38 0.88 -6.40
CA ALA A 20 -10.20 0.31 -5.79
C ALA A 20 -10.50 -0.23 -4.39
N THR A 21 -11.15 0.55 -3.54
CA THR A 21 -11.57 0.13 -2.19
C THR A 21 -12.43 -1.14 -2.25
N THR A 22 -13.41 -1.18 -3.17
CA THR A 22 -14.27 -2.35 -3.35
C THR A 22 -13.48 -3.57 -3.85
N ALA A 23 -12.58 -3.38 -4.81
CA ALA A 23 -11.78 -4.47 -5.36
C ALA A 23 -10.85 -5.06 -4.29
N VAL A 24 -10.13 -4.19 -3.58
CA VAL A 24 -9.20 -4.59 -2.53
C VAL A 24 -9.92 -5.28 -1.36
N GLY A 25 -11.06 -4.75 -0.92
CA GLY A 25 -11.89 -5.39 0.11
C GLY A 25 -12.45 -6.77 -0.30
N ARG A 26 -12.43 -7.09 -1.60
CA ARG A 26 -12.75 -8.43 -2.15
C ARG A 26 -11.51 -9.32 -2.38
N GLY A 27 -10.37 -8.94 -1.84
CA GLY A 27 -9.12 -9.67 -1.99
C GLY A 27 -8.50 -9.55 -3.40
N ARG A 28 -8.78 -8.45 -4.10
CA ARG A 28 -8.14 -8.10 -5.37
C ARG A 28 -6.99 -7.13 -5.16
N VAL A 29 -6.25 -6.81 -6.22
CA VAL A 29 -5.11 -5.90 -6.18
C VAL A 29 -5.44 -4.62 -6.93
N ALA A 30 -5.09 -3.48 -6.35
CA ALA A 30 -5.09 -2.20 -7.02
C ALA A 30 -3.66 -1.67 -7.22
N LEU A 31 -3.44 -0.96 -8.33
CA LEU A 31 -2.23 -0.17 -8.56
C LEU A 31 -2.54 1.28 -8.18
N VAL A 32 -1.84 1.80 -7.19
CA VAL A 32 -2.08 3.14 -6.64
C VAL A 32 -0.83 4.01 -6.72
N PRO A 33 -0.98 5.33 -6.91
CA PRO A 33 0.13 6.26 -6.88
C PRO A 33 0.62 6.47 -5.44
N THR A 34 1.93 6.55 -5.26
CA THR A 34 2.56 7.05 -4.03
C THR A 34 3.35 8.32 -4.32
N GLU A 35 4.06 8.87 -3.34
CA GLU A 35 4.92 10.04 -3.53
C GLU A 35 6.10 9.78 -4.48
N SER A 36 6.54 8.51 -4.62
CA SER A 36 7.72 8.16 -5.41
C SER A 36 7.42 7.27 -6.62
N VAL A 37 6.62 6.21 -6.44
CA VAL A 37 6.35 5.20 -7.46
C VAL A 37 4.89 4.77 -7.40
N TYR A 38 4.42 4.09 -8.45
CA TYR A 38 3.18 3.31 -8.34
C TYR A 38 3.43 2.05 -7.52
N ALA A 39 2.46 1.68 -6.72
CA ALA A 39 2.55 0.54 -5.82
C ALA A 39 1.33 -0.38 -5.94
N LEU A 40 1.58 -1.69 -5.81
CA LEU A 40 0.55 -2.71 -5.67
C LEU A 40 -0.01 -2.63 -4.24
N LEU A 41 -1.34 -2.56 -4.14
CA LEU A 41 -2.07 -2.45 -2.89
C LEU A 41 -3.07 -3.60 -2.77
N ALA A 42 -3.04 -4.29 -1.63
CA ALA A 42 -3.98 -5.35 -1.26
C ALA A 42 -4.29 -5.29 0.23
N ASP A 43 -5.46 -5.77 0.64
CA ASP A 43 -5.81 -5.92 2.04
C ASP A 43 -4.83 -6.88 2.74
N ALA A 44 -4.18 -6.43 3.84
CA ALA A 44 -3.19 -7.20 4.57
C ALA A 44 -3.76 -8.47 5.26
N PHE A 45 -5.08 -8.53 5.43
CA PHE A 45 -5.79 -9.67 6.00
C PHE A 45 -6.30 -10.65 4.94
N SER A 46 -6.30 -10.25 3.66
CA SER A 46 -6.75 -11.11 2.57
C SER A 46 -5.64 -12.03 2.07
N ALA A 47 -5.71 -13.32 2.39
CA ALA A 47 -4.77 -14.32 1.87
C ALA A 47 -4.70 -14.31 0.33
N ARG A 48 -5.83 -14.13 -0.34
CA ARG A 48 -5.90 -14.03 -1.80
C ARG A 48 -5.17 -12.79 -2.33
N GLY A 49 -5.45 -11.62 -1.76
CA GLY A 49 -4.83 -10.36 -2.18
C GLY A 49 -3.32 -10.35 -1.96
N VAL A 50 -2.88 -10.85 -0.79
CA VAL A 50 -1.46 -10.98 -0.46
C VAL A 50 -0.75 -11.95 -1.40
N ALA A 51 -1.36 -13.11 -1.72
CA ALA A 51 -0.80 -14.07 -2.66
C ALA A 51 -0.65 -13.46 -4.07
N ALA A 52 -1.64 -12.68 -4.53
CA ALA A 52 -1.56 -12.00 -5.82
C ALA A 52 -0.42 -10.97 -5.87
N VAL A 53 -0.23 -10.16 -4.79
CA VAL A 53 0.92 -9.24 -4.70
C VAL A 53 2.25 -10.00 -4.70
N ARG A 54 2.33 -11.15 -4.01
CA ARG A 54 3.55 -11.98 -4.02
C ARG A 54 3.86 -12.51 -5.41
N ALA A 55 2.85 -13.02 -6.11
CA ALA A 55 2.99 -13.50 -7.48
C ALA A 55 3.49 -12.40 -8.42
N ALA A 56 2.84 -11.23 -8.40
CA ALA A 56 3.25 -10.08 -9.20
C ALA A 56 4.68 -9.58 -8.91
N LYS A 57 5.22 -9.86 -7.72
CA LYS A 57 6.57 -9.45 -7.28
C LYS A 57 7.58 -10.60 -7.26
N ASN A 58 7.18 -11.80 -7.63
CA ASN A 58 8.00 -13.01 -7.54
C ASN A 58 8.69 -13.14 -6.15
N ARG A 59 7.92 -12.89 -5.08
CA ARG A 59 8.43 -12.91 -3.69
C ARG A 59 8.01 -14.18 -2.96
N PRO A 60 8.94 -14.86 -2.25
CA PRO A 60 8.61 -16.06 -1.48
C PRO A 60 7.69 -15.74 -0.29
N ASP A 61 6.89 -16.73 0.12
CA ASP A 61 5.92 -16.62 1.22
C ASP A 61 6.56 -16.31 2.58
N SER A 62 7.81 -16.73 2.78
CA SER A 62 8.55 -16.51 4.03
C SER A 62 8.90 -15.04 4.30
N ARG A 63 8.85 -14.17 3.28
CA ARG A 63 9.22 -12.77 3.43
C ARG A 63 8.01 -11.91 3.80
N ALA A 64 8.08 -11.21 4.93
CA ALA A 64 7.07 -10.21 5.29
C ALA A 64 6.93 -9.14 4.20
N LEU A 65 5.70 -8.76 3.88
CA LEU A 65 5.42 -7.65 2.98
C LEU A 65 5.26 -6.34 3.78
N PRO A 66 5.75 -5.21 3.24
CA PRO A 66 5.53 -3.93 3.88
C PRO A 66 4.05 -3.56 3.87
N VAL A 67 3.59 -2.99 4.97
CA VAL A 67 2.20 -2.58 5.20
C VAL A 67 2.09 -1.07 5.21
N ALA A 68 0.99 -0.56 4.70
CA ALA A 68 0.64 0.84 4.78
C ALA A 68 -0.59 1.06 5.66
N VAL A 69 -0.58 2.19 6.37
CA VAL A 69 -1.69 2.69 7.18
C VAL A 69 -2.06 4.10 6.73
N SER A 70 -3.29 4.53 6.97
CA SER A 70 -3.76 5.89 6.67
C SER A 70 -3.87 6.79 7.89
N SER A 71 -3.62 6.25 9.09
CA SER A 71 -3.67 7.00 10.33
C SER A 71 -2.82 6.37 11.44
N VAL A 72 -2.44 7.19 12.42
CA VAL A 72 -1.76 6.72 13.64
C VAL A 72 -2.65 5.79 14.46
N SER A 73 -3.96 6.00 14.42
CA SER A 73 -4.93 5.10 15.07
C SER A 73 -4.86 3.69 14.46
N MET A 74 -4.80 3.61 13.13
CA MET A 74 -4.65 2.32 12.43
C MET A 74 -3.32 1.63 12.77
N LEU A 75 -2.22 2.39 12.88
CA LEU A 75 -0.93 1.86 13.34
C LEU A 75 -1.05 1.20 14.73
N ARG A 76 -1.72 1.87 15.69
CA ARG A 76 -1.92 1.35 17.04
C ARG A 76 -2.70 0.03 17.08
N GLY A 77 -3.50 -0.24 16.07
CA GLY A 77 -4.24 -1.50 15.93
C GLY A 77 -3.37 -2.68 15.51
N ILE A 78 -2.24 -2.44 14.84
CA ILE A 78 -1.39 -3.49 14.27
C ILE A 78 -0.01 -3.59 14.90
N ALA A 79 0.48 -2.52 15.54
CA ALA A 79 1.78 -2.46 16.20
C ALA A 79 1.63 -2.39 17.71
N GLU A 80 2.58 -2.98 18.44
CA GLU A 80 2.74 -2.70 19.86
C GLU A 80 3.03 -1.21 20.09
N ARG A 81 2.88 -0.78 21.35
CA ARG A 81 3.13 0.61 21.71
C ARG A 81 4.55 1.04 21.34
N LEU A 82 4.66 1.99 20.44
CA LEU A 82 5.93 2.59 20.07
C LEU A 82 6.57 3.30 21.27
N PRO A 83 7.90 3.20 21.43
CA PRO A 83 8.63 4.00 22.39
C PRO A 83 8.51 5.51 22.05
N SER A 84 8.80 6.39 23.00
CA SER A 84 8.61 7.85 22.82
C SER A 84 9.35 8.42 21.61
N TYR A 85 10.55 7.92 21.31
CA TYR A 85 11.29 8.35 20.11
C TYR A 85 10.59 7.90 18.81
N GLY A 86 10.00 6.69 18.79
CA GLY A 86 9.23 6.20 17.65
C GLY A 86 7.97 7.04 17.41
N GLN A 87 7.29 7.46 18.47
CA GLN A 87 6.13 8.34 18.37
C GLN A 87 6.52 9.70 17.77
N ARG A 88 7.65 10.30 18.22
CA ARG A 88 8.17 11.55 17.63
C ARG A 88 8.54 11.41 16.16
N LEU A 89 9.08 10.26 15.73
CA LEU A 89 9.37 10.02 14.32
C LEU A 89 8.08 9.99 13.48
N VAL A 90 7.05 9.32 13.97
CA VAL A 90 5.73 9.29 13.31
C VAL A 90 5.15 10.71 13.21
N GLU A 91 5.16 11.48 14.30
CA GLU A 91 4.66 12.86 14.33
C GLU A 91 5.40 13.78 13.36
N ALA A 92 6.72 13.59 13.22
CA ALA A 92 7.55 14.44 12.39
C ALA A 92 7.54 14.10 10.89
N PHE A 93 7.35 12.81 10.54
CA PHE A 93 7.61 12.33 9.19
C PHE A 93 6.43 11.62 8.50
N TRP A 94 5.31 11.38 9.19
CA TRP A 94 4.12 10.79 8.60
C TRP A 94 2.98 11.80 8.44
N PRO A 95 2.27 11.75 7.30
CA PRO A 95 2.50 10.90 6.12
C PRO A 95 3.78 11.30 5.37
N GLY A 96 4.52 10.29 4.84
CA GLY A 96 5.79 10.54 4.14
C GLY A 96 6.63 9.29 3.89
N PRO A 97 7.89 9.47 3.43
CA PRO A 97 8.74 8.37 2.99
C PRO A 97 9.36 7.55 4.13
N LEU A 98 9.14 7.89 5.39
CA LEU A 98 9.67 7.13 6.51
C LEU A 98 8.96 5.78 6.66
N THR A 99 9.74 4.71 6.66
CA THR A 99 9.31 3.35 6.97
C THR A 99 9.82 2.93 8.34
N LEU A 100 8.95 2.38 9.18
CA LEU A 100 9.31 1.86 10.49
C LEU A 100 9.30 0.34 10.48
N VAL A 101 10.24 -0.26 11.21
CA VAL A 101 10.16 -1.65 11.65
C VAL A 101 9.86 -1.63 13.14
N CYS A 102 8.76 -2.25 13.54
CA CYS A 102 8.31 -2.26 14.92
C CYS A 102 7.72 -3.61 15.30
N HIS A 103 7.50 -3.83 16.60
CA HIS A 103 6.85 -5.06 17.06
C HIS A 103 5.39 -5.08 16.64
N GLN A 104 4.97 -6.22 16.13
CA GLN A 104 3.60 -6.51 15.78
C GLN A 104 2.78 -6.78 17.04
N GLN A 105 1.50 -6.38 17.03
CA GLN A 105 0.57 -6.81 18.06
C GLN A 105 0.52 -8.35 18.13
N PRO A 106 0.72 -8.98 19.32
CA PRO A 106 0.78 -10.44 19.44
C PRO A 106 -0.50 -11.17 18.99
N SER A 107 -1.64 -10.50 19.11
CA SER A 107 -2.95 -11.02 18.70
C SER A 107 -3.23 -10.88 17.21
N LEU A 108 -2.33 -10.26 16.44
CA LEU A 108 -2.57 -9.96 15.04
C LEU A 108 -2.39 -11.22 14.18
N ALA A 109 -3.49 -11.72 13.62
CA ALA A 109 -3.51 -12.81 12.65
C ALA A 109 -3.85 -12.24 11.27
N TRP A 110 -2.85 -12.16 10.40
CA TRP A 110 -3.00 -11.61 9.05
C TRP A 110 -2.20 -12.37 7.98
N ALA A 111 -2.48 -12.07 6.70
CA ALA A 111 -1.85 -12.73 5.57
C ALA A 111 -0.53 -12.09 5.12
N ALA A 112 -0.20 -10.87 5.58
CA ALA A 112 1.00 -10.14 5.16
C ALA A 112 2.31 -10.91 5.42
N GLY A 113 2.29 -11.90 6.30
CA GLY A 113 3.40 -12.83 6.54
C GLY A 113 4.45 -12.28 7.48
N GLY A 114 5.61 -12.99 7.53
CA GLY A 114 6.73 -12.66 8.40
C GLY A 114 6.87 -13.63 9.58
N ASP A 115 7.72 -13.25 10.54
CA ASP A 115 8.02 -14.04 11.73
C ASP A 115 6.95 -13.94 12.85
N GLY A 116 5.90 -13.17 12.62
CA GLY A 116 4.85 -12.90 13.61
C GLY A 116 5.30 -11.97 14.75
N ARG A 117 6.51 -11.45 14.71
CA ARG A 117 7.10 -10.59 15.76
C ARG A 117 7.24 -9.15 15.32
N THR A 118 7.62 -8.94 14.07
CA THR A 118 7.88 -7.61 13.52
C THR A 118 7.02 -7.33 12.29
N LEU A 119 6.73 -6.06 12.10
CA LEU A 119 6.09 -5.56 10.90
C LEU A 119 6.88 -4.36 10.35
N THR A 120 6.90 -4.24 9.04
CA THR A 120 7.41 -3.07 8.33
C THR A 120 6.22 -2.22 7.92
N VAL A 121 6.16 -0.96 8.38
CA VAL A 121 4.98 -0.11 8.19
C VAL A 121 5.34 1.31 7.81
N ARG A 122 4.51 1.93 6.96
CA ARG A 122 4.60 3.35 6.63
C ARG A 122 3.21 3.98 6.44
N MET A 123 3.16 5.30 6.43
CA MET A 123 2.00 6.07 5.98
C MET A 123 2.41 6.84 4.72
N PRO A 124 1.95 6.44 3.53
CA PRO A 124 2.33 7.12 2.28
C PRO A 124 1.78 8.55 2.25
N LEU A 125 2.46 9.45 1.54
CA LEU A 125 2.04 10.85 1.46
C LEU A 125 0.89 11.07 0.46
N HIS A 126 0.74 10.21 -0.56
CA HIS A 126 -0.18 10.47 -1.66
C HIS A 126 -1.65 10.33 -1.25
N PRO A 127 -2.50 11.38 -1.44
CA PRO A 127 -3.87 11.38 -0.92
C PRO A 127 -4.75 10.25 -1.49
N VAL A 128 -4.58 9.88 -2.76
CA VAL A 128 -5.34 8.77 -3.37
C VAL A 128 -5.06 7.44 -2.66
N ALA A 129 -3.77 7.15 -2.38
CA ALA A 129 -3.41 5.94 -1.63
C ALA A 129 -3.99 5.96 -0.22
N LEU A 130 -3.90 7.11 0.48
CA LEU A 130 -4.45 7.26 1.84
C LEU A 130 -5.97 7.06 1.88
N GLU A 131 -6.71 7.58 0.90
CA GLU A 131 -8.16 7.42 0.84
C GLU A 131 -8.56 5.94 0.62
N VAL A 132 -7.87 5.22 -0.27
CA VAL A 132 -8.13 3.78 -0.47
C VAL A 132 -7.82 3.00 0.81
N ILE A 133 -6.65 3.25 1.45
CA ILE A 133 -6.25 2.58 2.70
C ILE A 133 -7.23 2.92 3.84
N ALA A 134 -7.73 4.15 3.89
CA ALA A 134 -8.74 4.54 4.89
C ALA A 134 -10.04 3.73 4.74
N GLY A 135 -10.44 3.43 3.51
CA GLY A 135 -11.64 2.66 3.21
C GLY A 135 -11.49 1.14 3.36
N VAL A 136 -10.26 0.61 3.27
CA VAL A 136 -9.97 -0.84 3.35
C VAL A 136 -9.49 -1.23 4.75
N GLY A 137 -8.58 -0.48 5.33
CA GLY A 137 -7.80 -0.83 6.51
C GLY A 137 -6.31 -1.01 6.20
N PRO A 138 -5.53 -1.59 7.13
CA PRO A 138 -4.11 -1.89 6.92
C PRO A 138 -3.92 -2.70 5.64
N SER A 139 -3.09 -2.21 4.74
CA SER A 139 -2.93 -2.79 3.41
C SER A 139 -1.47 -3.08 3.11
N VAL A 140 -1.19 -4.21 2.46
CA VAL A 140 0.10 -4.44 1.83
C VAL A 140 0.31 -3.39 0.76
N LEU A 141 1.49 -2.74 0.75
CA LEU A 141 1.85 -1.72 -0.23
C LEU A 141 3.28 -1.94 -0.71
N VAL A 142 3.43 -2.43 -1.93
CA VAL A 142 4.73 -2.80 -2.52
C VAL A 142 4.92 -2.07 -3.85
N GLY A 143 6.02 -1.35 -3.99
CA GLY A 143 6.34 -0.65 -5.24
C GLY A 143 6.34 -1.60 -6.44
N ALA A 144 5.81 -1.16 -7.56
CA ALA A 144 5.84 -1.92 -8.80
C ALA A 144 7.28 -2.00 -9.36
N ASP A 145 7.67 -3.16 -9.92
CA ASP A 145 8.94 -3.39 -10.63
C ASP A 145 8.66 -4.00 -12.01
N PRO A 146 9.23 -3.48 -13.08
CA PRO A 146 9.93 -2.19 -13.12
C PRO A 146 9.00 -1.06 -12.68
N PRO A 147 9.52 0.15 -12.37
CA PRO A 147 8.64 1.28 -12.07
C PRO A 147 7.63 1.43 -13.20
N ILE A 148 6.35 1.24 -12.87
CA ILE A 148 5.29 1.40 -13.87
C ILE A 148 5.12 2.90 -14.07
N ASP A 149 5.52 3.36 -15.23
CA ASP A 149 5.14 4.68 -15.74
C ASP A 149 3.73 4.55 -16.31
N VAL A 150 2.74 5.06 -15.61
CA VAL A 150 1.33 4.86 -15.99
C VAL A 150 0.93 5.72 -17.19
N ASP A 151 1.73 6.73 -17.55
CA ASP A 151 1.60 7.44 -18.82
C ASP A 151 2.22 6.65 -19.98
N ALA A 152 3.05 5.65 -19.68
CA ALA A 152 3.51 4.70 -20.67
C ALA A 152 2.48 3.57 -20.80
N SER A 153 1.99 3.38 -21.98
CA SER A 153 0.95 2.44 -22.43
C SER A 153 1.22 0.95 -22.17
N GLY A 154 2.04 0.61 -21.16
CA GLY A 154 2.29 -0.76 -20.76
C GLY A 154 1.10 -1.38 -19.99
N PRO A 155 0.78 -2.67 -20.21
CA PRO A 155 -0.21 -3.35 -19.41
C PRO A 155 0.27 -3.41 -17.96
N PRO A 156 -0.63 -3.20 -16.96
CA PRO A 156 -0.31 -3.50 -15.58
C PRO A 156 -0.12 -5.02 -15.42
N PRO A 157 0.52 -5.49 -14.33
CA PRO A 157 0.55 -6.93 -14.02
C PRO A 157 -0.83 -7.56 -14.08
N ASP A 158 -0.93 -8.80 -14.55
CA ASP A 158 -2.21 -9.52 -14.75
C ASP A 158 -3.05 -9.61 -13.46
N GLU A 159 -2.40 -9.55 -12.31
CA GLU A 159 -3.04 -9.59 -11.00
C GLU A 159 -3.78 -8.29 -10.63
N VAL A 160 -3.57 -7.20 -11.38
CA VAL A 160 -4.15 -5.88 -11.07
C VAL A 160 -5.55 -5.73 -11.65
N ASP A 161 -6.53 -5.51 -10.81
CA ASP A 161 -7.94 -5.29 -11.18
C ASP A 161 -8.28 -3.81 -11.42
N VAL A 162 -7.64 -2.91 -10.68
CA VAL A 162 -7.90 -1.46 -10.75
C VAL A 162 -6.60 -0.68 -10.79
N VAL A 163 -6.49 0.29 -11.68
CA VAL A 163 -5.38 1.24 -11.78
C VAL A 163 -5.90 2.64 -11.50
N LEU A 164 -5.27 3.32 -10.54
CA LEU A 164 -5.54 4.73 -10.23
C LEU A 164 -4.41 5.59 -10.79
N GLU A 165 -4.69 6.28 -11.89
CA GLU A 165 -3.70 7.09 -12.60
C GLU A 165 -3.60 8.49 -11.99
N ALA A 166 -2.38 8.97 -11.75
CA ALA A 166 -2.11 10.31 -11.22
C ALA A 166 -0.91 10.97 -11.91
N GLY A 167 -0.67 10.61 -13.17
CA GLY A 167 0.47 11.06 -13.96
C GLY A 167 1.78 10.36 -13.61
N THR A 168 2.84 10.74 -14.32
CA THR A 168 4.17 10.15 -14.17
C THR A 168 4.71 10.34 -12.76
N ARG A 169 5.24 9.26 -12.17
CA ARG A 169 5.95 9.30 -10.88
C ARG A 169 7.47 9.35 -11.16
N ARG A 170 8.14 10.32 -10.56
CA ARG A 170 9.60 10.44 -10.70
C ARG A 170 10.27 9.43 -9.78
N ALA A 171 10.89 8.42 -10.35
CA ALA A 171 11.62 7.38 -9.62
C ALA A 171 12.88 7.90 -8.88
N ASP A 172 13.28 9.14 -9.15
CA ASP A 172 14.39 9.86 -8.50
C ASP A 172 14.01 10.49 -7.15
N LEU A 173 12.72 10.60 -6.84
CA LEU A 173 12.28 10.99 -5.51
C LEU A 173 12.45 9.80 -4.55
N ALA A 174 13.37 9.97 -3.64
CA ALA A 174 13.84 9.04 -2.61
C ALA A 174 13.00 7.78 -2.39
N ARG A 175 13.63 6.63 -2.59
CA ARG A 175 13.14 5.37 -2.03
C ARG A 175 12.94 5.56 -0.53
N SER A 176 11.84 5.06 0.01
CA SER A 176 11.60 5.04 1.44
C SER A 176 12.81 4.43 2.16
N THR A 177 13.41 5.17 3.05
CA THR A 177 14.47 4.71 3.97
C THR A 177 13.88 4.01 5.15
#